data_847b3d7bd7043dd46e5cf6bb770e8975
#
_entry.id   847b3d7bd7043dd46e5cf6bb770e8975
#
_cell.length_a   1.000
_cell.length_b   1.000
_cell.length_c   1.000
_cell.angle_alpha   90.00
_cell.angle_beta   90.00
_cell.angle_gamma   90.00
#
_symmetry.space_group_name_H-M   'P 1'
#
loop_
_entity.id
_entity.type
_entity.pdbx_description
1 polymer ?
#
loop_
_entity_poly.entity_id
_entity_poly.type
_entity_poly.pdbx_seq_one_letter_code
_entity_poly.pdbx_strand_id
1 'polypeptide(L)'
;DGRDELVYGACCIDDNGKALYSTGLGHGDALHLSDLDPDRPGLEVFDIHEKPRHQYGMEFRDAATGKALWGVPSPDVGRGLALDIDPRYRGCECWAAGRGLDALYDCQGEKIPGPKPRSCNMGAWWDGDLLRELLDGTTLDKWDYENGKAHRLLQAADYGCVSNNSTKANPSLCADILGDWREEVLWRTSDNQELRLFTTTLPTNHRLRTLMHDPLYRLGVVWQNVGYNQPAHTGFYLGDGMAAPPRP
;
A
#
# COMPACT_ATOMS: atom_id res chain seq x y z
N ASP A 1 -3.73 -24.51 -1.02
CA ASP A 1 -3.32 -25.84 -0.57
C ASP A 1 -2.56 -25.79 0.78
N GLY A 2 -2.31 -24.59 1.33
CA GLY A 2 -1.58 -24.33 2.56
C GLY A 2 -0.09 -24.07 2.37
N ARG A 3 0.31 -23.73 1.16
CA ARG A 3 1.64 -23.28 0.78
C ARG A 3 1.58 -21.91 0.15
N ASP A 4 2.70 -21.18 0.20
CA ASP A 4 2.76 -19.81 -0.28
C ASP A 4 3.10 -19.76 -1.77
N GLU A 5 2.31 -19.03 -2.53
CA GLU A 5 2.59 -18.63 -3.91
C GLU A 5 3.36 -17.31 -3.93
N LEU A 6 4.15 -17.12 -4.96
CA LEU A 6 4.89 -15.90 -5.20
C LEU A 6 4.22 -15.03 -6.26
N VAL A 7 3.55 -13.94 -5.85
CA VAL A 7 3.08 -12.90 -6.77
C VAL A 7 4.26 -11.96 -7.07
N TYR A 8 4.66 -11.91 -8.34
CA TYR A 8 5.81 -11.12 -8.79
C TYR A 8 5.41 -10.24 -9.98
N GLY A 9 4.99 -9.01 -9.68
CA GLY A 9 4.45 -8.09 -10.69
C GLY A 9 3.35 -8.75 -11.52
N ALA A 10 3.53 -8.78 -12.82
CA ALA A 10 2.56 -9.30 -13.78
C ALA A 10 2.44 -10.84 -13.81
N CYS A 11 3.01 -11.59 -12.87
CA CYS A 11 2.92 -13.05 -12.84
C CYS A 11 2.78 -13.63 -11.44
N CYS A 12 2.36 -14.89 -11.37
CA CYS A 12 2.33 -15.67 -10.15
C CYS A 12 3.03 -17.02 -10.38
N ILE A 13 3.79 -17.45 -9.38
CA ILE A 13 4.58 -18.68 -9.39
C ILE A 13 4.15 -19.53 -8.19
N ASP A 14 3.87 -20.78 -8.43
CA ASP A 14 3.52 -21.78 -7.44
C ASP A 14 4.72 -22.13 -6.53
N ASP A 15 4.48 -22.66 -5.34
CA ASP A 15 5.48 -23.10 -4.36
C ASP A 15 6.53 -24.04 -4.96
N ASN A 16 6.16 -24.82 -5.99
CA ASN A 16 7.03 -25.74 -6.71
C ASN A 16 7.83 -25.09 -7.86
N GLY A 17 7.74 -23.77 -8.02
CA GLY A 17 8.44 -22.99 -9.05
C GLY A 17 7.78 -22.98 -10.44
N LYS A 18 6.59 -23.55 -10.60
CA LYS A 18 5.84 -23.48 -11.86
C LYS A 18 5.04 -22.20 -11.96
N ALA A 19 4.97 -21.64 -13.16
CA ALA A 19 4.10 -20.49 -13.40
C ALA A 19 2.63 -20.88 -13.27
N LEU A 20 1.87 -20.13 -12.48
CA LEU A 20 0.43 -20.24 -12.39
C LEU A 20 -0.24 -19.39 -13.46
N TYR A 21 0.17 -18.13 -13.57
CA TYR A 21 -0.32 -17.22 -14.61
C TYR A 21 0.68 -16.11 -14.92
N SER A 22 0.45 -15.44 -16.06
CA SER A 22 1.05 -14.15 -16.40
C SER A 22 -0.01 -13.27 -17.07
N THR A 23 -0.13 -12.02 -16.62
CA THR A 23 -1.06 -11.05 -17.24
C THR A 23 -0.54 -10.54 -18.59
N GLY A 24 0.76 -10.66 -18.84
CA GLY A 24 1.42 -10.17 -20.05
C GLY A 24 1.58 -8.64 -20.09
N LEU A 25 1.24 -7.93 -19.01
CA LEU A 25 1.31 -6.46 -18.95
C LEU A 25 2.73 -5.92 -18.80
N GLY A 26 3.67 -6.77 -18.37
CA GLY A 26 5.08 -6.43 -18.28
C GLY A 26 5.51 -5.90 -16.93
N HIS A 27 6.58 -5.11 -16.92
CA HIS A 27 7.19 -4.59 -15.71
C HIS A 27 6.34 -3.49 -15.06
N GLY A 28 6.35 -3.45 -13.72
CA GLY A 28 5.77 -2.39 -12.91
C GLY A 28 6.61 -2.13 -11.65
N ASP A 29 6.47 -0.93 -11.09
CA ASP A 29 7.25 -0.45 -9.94
C ASP A 29 6.50 -0.47 -8.61
N ALA A 30 5.23 -0.78 -8.60
CA ALA A 30 4.44 -0.89 -7.36
C ALA A 30 3.40 -1.99 -7.49
N LEU A 31 3.32 -2.83 -6.45
CA LEU A 31 2.39 -3.94 -6.34
C LEU A 31 1.83 -3.96 -4.92
N HIS A 32 0.51 -4.06 -4.81
CA HIS A 32 -0.19 -4.19 -3.55
C HIS A 32 -1.00 -5.49 -3.58
N LEU A 33 -0.70 -6.41 -2.68
CA LEU A 33 -1.41 -7.68 -2.49
C LEU A 33 -2.04 -7.68 -1.11
N SER A 34 -3.36 -7.77 -1.06
CA SER A 34 -4.16 -7.85 0.18
C SER A 34 -5.59 -8.26 -0.14
N ASP A 35 -6.41 -8.38 0.87
CA ASP A 35 -7.87 -8.27 0.77
C ASP A 35 -8.21 -6.78 0.60
N LEU A 36 -8.16 -6.31 -0.65
CA LEU A 36 -8.38 -4.90 -1.01
C LEU A 36 -9.86 -4.59 -1.26
N ASP A 37 -10.64 -5.61 -1.56
CA ASP A 37 -12.09 -5.57 -1.76
C ASP A 37 -12.79 -6.54 -0.79
N PRO A 38 -13.16 -6.08 0.43
CA PRO A 38 -13.70 -6.96 1.47
C PRO A 38 -15.10 -7.54 1.15
N ASP A 39 -15.73 -7.13 0.06
CA ASP A 39 -17.00 -7.69 -0.41
C ASP A 39 -16.79 -8.83 -1.41
N ARG A 40 -15.53 -9.10 -1.76
CA ARG A 40 -15.10 -10.16 -2.66
C ARG A 40 -14.28 -11.22 -1.93
N PRO A 41 -14.53 -12.51 -2.07
CA PRO A 41 -13.73 -13.55 -1.42
C PRO A 41 -12.34 -13.68 -2.10
N GLY A 42 -11.30 -13.78 -1.31
CA GLY A 42 -9.92 -13.95 -1.75
C GLY A 42 -9.08 -12.70 -1.59
N LEU A 43 -7.95 -12.67 -2.24
CA LEU A 43 -7.06 -11.51 -2.26
C LEU A 43 -7.03 -10.88 -3.65
N GLU A 44 -6.77 -9.59 -3.69
CA GLU A 44 -6.56 -8.83 -4.92
C GLU A 44 -5.14 -8.33 -5.01
N VAL A 45 -4.76 -8.04 -6.23
CA VAL A 45 -3.52 -7.32 -6.56
C VAL A 45 -3.89 -6.03 -7.26
N PHE A 46 -3.44 -4.91 -6.73
CA PHE A 46 -3.35 -3.66 -7.47
C PHE A 46 -1.91 -3.50 -7.95
N ASP A 47 -1.74 -3.37 -9.25
CA ASP A 47 -0.42 -3.31 -9.91
C ASP A 47 -0.38 -2.16 -10.92
N ILE A 48 0.81 -1.62 -11.14
CA ILE A 48 1.06 -0.58 -12.13
C ILE A 48 2.09 -1.07 -13.14
N HIS A 49 2.05 -0.53 -14.37
CA HIS A 49 2.90 -1.02 -15.45
C HIS A 49 3.63 0.09 -16.18
N GLU A 50 4.94 -0.12 -16.38
CA GLU A 50 5.76 0.70 -17.25
C GLU A 50 5.71 0.17 -18.68
N LYS A 51 5.36 1.06 -19.62
CA LYS A 51 5.29 0.73 -21.05
C LYS A 51 4.51 -0.56 -21.34
N PRO A 52 3.28 -0.67 -20.81
CA PRO A 52 2.50 -1.89 -20.99
C PRO A 52 2.30 -2.17 -22.47
N ARG A 53 2.51 -3.43 -22.86
CA ARG A 53 2.26 -3.89 -24.24
C ARG A 53 0.77 -3.91 -24.59
N HIS A 54 -0.09 -3.82 -23.58
CA HIS A 54 -1.53 -3.91 -23.64
C HIS A 54 -2.18 -2.77 -22.87
N GLN A 55 -3.46 -2.86 -22.65
CA GLN A 55 -4.36 -1.77 -22.39
C GLN A 55 -4.22 -1.06 -21.03
N TYR A 56 -3.62 -1.67 -19.99
CA TYR A 56 -3.64 -1.12 -18.64
C TYR A 56 -2.27 -0.58 -18.19
N GLY A 57 -2.23 0.70 -17.76
CA GLY A 57 -1.10 1.26 -17.01
C GLY A 57 -1.23 1.03 -15.51
N MET A 58 -2.47 0.88 -15.01
CA MET A 58 -2.75 0.33 -13.69
C MET A 58 -3.90 -0.66 -13.80
N GLU A 59 -3.87 -1.71 -12.99
CA GLU A 59 -4.90 -2.73 -12.95
C GLU A 59 -5.20 -3.21 -11.53
N PHE A 60 -6.39 -3.73 -11.37
CA PHE A 60 -6.86 -4.43 -10.19
C PHE A 60 -7.30 -5.83 -10.62
N ARG A 61 -6.73 -6.88 -10.01
CA ARG A 61 -6.94 -8.26 -10.44
C ARG A 61 -7.15 -9.21 -9.29
N ASP A 62 -7.77 -10.31 -9.58
CA ASP A 62 -7.85 -11.46 -8.69
C ASP A 62 -6.46 -12.09 -8.52
N ALA A 63 -5.98 -12.21 -7.29
CA ALA A 63 -4.63 -12.67 -6.99
C ALA A 63 -4.42 -14.15 -7.35
N ALA A 64 -5.45 -14.99 -7.21
CA ALA A 64 -5.35 -16.42 -7.45
C ALA A 64 -5.32 -16.78 -8.94
N THR A 65 -6.04 -16.02 -9.76
CA THR A 65 -6.23 -16.35 -11.19
C THR A 65 -5.49 -15.43 -12.15
N GLY A 66 -5.05 -14.25 -11.68
CA GLY A 66 -4.48 -13.21 -12.53
C GLY A 66 -5.50 -12.51 -13.44
N LYS A 67 -6.79 -12.79 -13.26
CA LYS A 67 -7.85 -12.17 -14.07
C LYS A 67 -8.02 -10.71 -13.67
N ALA A 68 -7.81 -9.79 -14.59
CA ALA A 68 -8.12 -8.38 -14.39
C ALA A 68 -9.62 -8.21 -14.11
N LEU A 69 -9.93 -7.52 -13.03
CA LEU A 69 -11.28 -7.12 -12.64
C LEU A 69 -11.62 -5.78 -13.27
N TRP A 70 -10.68 -4.84 -13.20
CA TRP A 70 -10.73 -3.56 -13.90
C TRP A 70 -9.32 -3.03 -14.14
N GLY A 71 -9.19 -1.96 -14.91
CA GLY A 71 -7.92 -1.28 -15.14
C GLY A 71 -8.09 -0.02 -15.97
N VAL A 72 -7.09 0.86 -15.91
CA VAL A 72 -7.09 2.14 -16.60
C VAL A 72 -5.88 2.24 -17.54
N PRO A 73 -6.09 2.62 -18.81
CA PRO A 73 -5.00 2.76 -19.74
C PRO A 73 -4.06 3.92 -19.38
N SER A 74 -2.77 3.66 -19.43
CA SER A 74 -1.72 4.70 -19.38
C SER A 74 -0.46 4.15 -20.03
N PRO A 75 0.33 4.97 -20.70
CA PRO A 75 1.51 4.48 -21.43
C PRO A 75 2.70 4.15 -20.54
N ASP A 76 2.77 4.73 -19.34
CA ASP A 76 3.91 4.60 -18.44
C ASP A 76 3.51 5.06 -17.04
N VAL A 77 3.56 4.15 -16.07
CA VAL A 77 3.15 4.40 -14.68
C VAL A 77 4.22 3.89 -13.73
N GLY A 78 4.87 4.81 -13.03
CA GLY A 78 5.98 4.47 -12.14
C GLY A 78 5.62 4.45 -10.64
N ARG A 79 4.38 4.81 -10.27
CA ARG A 79 3.93 4.85 -8.87
C ARG A 79 2.43 4.63 -8.79
N GLY A 80 2.00 3.90 -7.77
CA GLY A 80 0.59 3.71 -7.44
C GLY A 80 0.42 3.20 -6.03
N LEU A 81 -0.74 3.43 -5.45
CA LEU A 81 -1.14 2.96 -4.11
C LEU A 81 -2.55 2.39 -4.14
N ALA A 82 -2.78 1.39 -3.30
CA ALA A 82 -4.08 0.89 -2.90
C ALA A 82 -4.15 0.92 -1.37
N LEU A 83 -4.90 1.85 -0.80
CA LEU A 83 -5.02 2.08 0.65
C LEU A 83 -6.45 2.49 0.98
N ASP A 84 -6.97 2.09 2.12
CA ASP A 84 -8.21 2.66 2.66
C ASP A 84 -7.91 4.05 3.23
N ILE A 85 -8.43 5.09 2.56
CA ILE A 85 -8.23 6.51 2.93
C ILE A 85 -9.55 7.31 2.95
N ASP A 86 -10.67 6.70 2.59
CA ASP A 86 -11.98 7.35 2.51
C ASP A 86 -13.11 6.42 3.00
N PRO A 87 -13.59 6.57 4.24
CA PRO A 87 -14.54 5.63 4.85
C PRO A 87 -15.94 5.65 4.20
N ARG A 88 -16.17 6.53 3.22
CA ARG A 88 -17.42 6.58 2.46
C ARG A 88 -17.51 5.48 1.42
N TYR A 89 -16.38 4.88 1.06
CA TYR A 89 -16.26 3.79 0.11
C TYR A 89 -15.64 2.58 0.81
N ARG A 90 -16.29 1.43 0.71
CA ARG A 90 -15.83 0.22 1.39
C ARG A 90 -14.72 -0.44 0.58
N GLY A 91 -13.61 -0.74 1.23
CA GLY A 91 -12.41 -1.31 0.60
C GLY A 91 -11.30 -0.29 0.41
N CYS A 92 -10.30 -0.63 -0.35
CA CYS A 92 -9.17 0.27 -0.59
C CYS A 92 -9.41 1.18 -1.79
N GLU A 93 -9.09 2.47 -1.65
CA GLU A 93 -8.97 3.36 -2.78
C GLU A 93 -7.68 3.10 -3.54
N CYS A 94 -7.77 3.21 -4.86
CA CYS A 94 -6.66 2.98 -5.79
C CYS A 94 -6.35 4.22 -6.60
N TRP A 95 -5.08 4.59 -6.70
CA TRP A 95 -4.63 5.69 -7.55
C TRP A 95 -3.18 5.51 -7.98
N ALA A 96 -2.80 6.19 -9.03
CA ALA A 96 -1.44 6.11 -9.57
C ALA A 96 -0.97 7.42 -10.16
N ALA A 97 0.34 7.57 -10.32
CA ALA A 97 0.99 8.69 -11.01
C ALA A 97 1.33 8.27 -12.45
N GLY A 98 0.48 8.63 -13.39
CA GLY A 98 0.66 8.33 -14.81
C GLY A 98 -0.13 9.29 -15.67
N ARG A 99 0.18 9.31 -16.95
CA ARG A 99 -0.52 10.16 -17.92
C ARG A 99 -1.98 9.71 -18.05
N GLY A 100 -2.92 10.60 -17.78
CA GLY A 100 -4.36 10.32 -17.83
C GLY A 100 -4.93 9.62 -16.59
N LEU A 101 -4.12 9.47 -15.53
CA LEU A 101 -4.53 8.89 -14.26
C LEU A 101 -4.78 9.99 -13.23
N ASP A 102 -5.78 10.82 -13.43
CA ASP A 102 -6.06 12.02 -12.64
C ASP A 102 -7.13 11.80 -11.55
N ALA A 103 -7.69 10.59 -11.44
CA ALA A 103 -8.77 10.26 -10.53
C ALA A 103 -8.30 9.33 -9.39
N LEU A 104 -9.05 9.36 -8.29
CA LEU A 104 -9.11 8.33 -7.26
C LEU A 104 -10.20 7.32 -7.66
N TYR A 105 -9.96 6.05 -7.42
CA TYR A 105 -10.90 4.96 -7.76
C TYR A 105 -11.18 4.16 -6.49
N ASP A 106 -12.40 3.68 -6.33
CA ASP A 106 -12.71 2.66 -5.35
C ASP A 106 -12.20 1.27 -5.78
N CYS A 107 -12.33 0.27 -4.93
CA CYS A 107 -11.90 -1.09 -5.24
C CYS A 107 -12.72 -1.78 -6.35
N GLN A 108 -13.88 -1.22 -6.75
CA GLN A 108 -14.69 -1.68 -7.89
C GLN A 108 -14.25 -1.02 -9.21
N GLY A 109 -13.33 -0.03 -9.16
CA GLY A 109 -12.87 0.72 -10.34
C GLY A 109 -13.75 1.90 -10.72
N GLU A 110 -14.68 2.28 -9.87
CA GLU A 110 -15.50 3.47 -10.07
C GLU A 110 -14.75 4.72 -9.61
N LYS A 111 -14.91 5.81 -10.36
CA LYS A 111 -14.23 7.06 -10.03
C LYS A 111 -14.88 7.74 -8.83
N ILE A 112 -14.08 8.01 -7.82
CA ILE A 112 -14.47 8.82 -6.67
C ILE A 112 -14.44 10.31 -7.07
N PRO A 113 -15.50 11.08 -6.84
CA PRO A 113 -15.53 12.50 -7.14
C PRO A 113 -14.52 13.29 -6.32
N GLY A 114 -13.81 14.21 -6.96
CA GLY A 114 -12.84 15.08 -6.31
C GLY A 114 -11.38 14.78 -6.70
N PRO A 115 -10.42 15.41 -6.03
CA PRO A 115 -9.01 15.18 -6.29
C PRO A 115 -8.52 13.88 -5.63
N LYS A 116 -7.47 13.32 -6.18
CA LYS A 116 -6.71 12.23 -5.55
C LYS A 116 -5.51 12.76 -4.78
N PRO A 117 -4.94 12.00 -3.82
CA PRO A 117 -3.68 12.34 -3.19
C PRO A 117 -2.55 12.51 -4.23
N ARG A 118 -1.63 13.44 -3.95
CA ARG A 118 -0.40 13.60 -4.77
C ARG A 118 0.63 12.53 -4.46
N SER A 119 0.75 12.13 -3.17
CA SER A 119 1.63 11.04 -2.77
C SER A 119 1.15 9.72 -3.37
N CYS A 120 2.10 8.93 -3.88
CA CYS A 120 1.88 7.59 -4.42
C CYS A 120 3.01 6.64 -3.98
N ASN A 121 3.69 6.91 -2.87
CA ASN A 121 4.87 6.15 -2.46
C ASN A 121 4.56 5.02 -1.48
N MET A 122 4.09 5.36 -0.29
CA MET A 122 3.80 4.42 0.78
C MET A 122 2.61 4.88 1.62
N GLY A 123 2.16 4.03 2.52
CA GLY A 123 1.16 4.34 3.52
C GLY A 123 1.47 3.66 4.84
N ALA A 124 0.91 4.19 5.93
CA ALA A 124 1.06 3.64 7.27
C ALA A 124 -0.26 3.72 8.03
N TRP A 125 -0.53 2.76 8.91
CA TRP A 125 -1.54 2.90 9.95
C TRP A 125 -0.89 3.65 11.12
N TRP A 126 -1.17 4.95 11.24
CA TRP A 126 -0.44 5.81 12.16
C TRP A 126 -1.30 6.41 13.26
N ASP A 127 -2.44 6.99 12.93
CA ASP A 127 -3.25 7.69 13.91
C ASP A 127 -4.22 6.77 14.69
N GLY A 128 -5.32 7.28 15.16
CA GLY A 128 -6.24 6.53 16.03
C GLY A 128 -7.39 5.84 15.31
N ASP A 129 -7.58 6.06 14.00
CA ASP A 129 -8.60 5.40 13.18
C ASP A 129 -8.00 4.29 12.32
N LEU A 130 -8.81 3.62 11.50
CA LEU A 130 -8.38 2.49 10.67
C LEU A 130 -7.95 2.88 9.26
N LEU A 131 -8.11 4.17 8.89
CA LEU A 131 -7.65 4.66 7.60
C LEU A 131 -6.12 4.81 7.59
N ARG A 132 -5.53 4.62 6.43
CA ARG A 132 -4.07 4.77 6.30
C ARG A 132 -3.66 6.20 6.01
N GLU A 133 -2.54 6.60 6.60
CA GLU A 133 -1.86 7.85 6.30
C GLU A 133 -0.92 7.68 5.11
N LEU A 134 -0.74 8.80 4.38
CA LEU A 134 0.17 8.91 3.26
C LEU A 134 1.59 9.11 3.78
N LEU A 135 2.47 8.17 3.48
CA LEU A 135 3.89 8.21 3.85
C LEU A 135 4.73 8.49 2.60
N ASP A 136 5.42 9.63 2.57
CA ASP A 136 6.27 10.01 1.44
C ASP A 136 7.51 10.76 1.90
N GLY A 137 8.68 10.27 1.52
CA GLY A 137 9.94 10.86 1.95
C GLY A 137 10.12 10.83 3.46
N THR A 138 10.02 12.00 4.07
CA THR A 138 10.08 12.18 5.54
C THR A 138 8.78 12.69 6.14
N THR A 139 7.67 12.50 5.45
CA THR A 139 6.37 13.05 5.83
C THR A 139 5.32 11.97 6.04
N LEU A 140 4.47 12.20 7.03
CA LEU A 140 3.20 11.50 7.21
C LEU A 140 2.07 12.53 7.12
N ASP A 141 1.11 12.25 6.25
CA ASP A 141 -0.02 13.12 6.00
C ASP A 141 -1.34 12.34 6.11
N LYS A 142 -2.32 12.90 6.81
CA LYS A 142 -3.70 12.40 6.79
C LYS A 142 -4.41 12.93 5.56
N TRP A 143 -5.10 12.05 4.84
CA TRP A 143 -5.98 12.47 3.76
C TRP A 143 -7.32 12.97 4.31
N ASP A 144 -7.64 14.23 4.03
CA ASP A 144 -8.95 14.82 4.29
C ASP A 144 -9.83 14.54 3.07
N TYR A 145 -10.55 13.44 3.11
CA TYR A 145 -11.40 12.97 2.02
C TYR A 145 -12.62 13.89 1.76
N GLU A 146 -13.04 14.67 2.76
CA GLU A 146 -14.14 15.62 2.59
C GLU A 146 -13.72 16.85 1.77
N ASN A 147 -12.52 17.35 2.01
CA ASN A 147 -11.98 18.55 1.36
C ASN A 147 -10.95 18.25 0.27
N GLY A 148 -10.58 16.99 0.06
CA GLY A 148 -9.64 16.56 -0.97
C GLY A 148 -8.24 17.15 -0.82
N LYS A 149 -7.70 17.15 0.40
CA LYS A 149 -6.38 17.68 0.71
C LYS A 149 -5.65 16.84 1.76
N ALA A 150 -4.33 16.93 1.77
CA ALA A 150 -3.50 16.28 2.78
C ALA A 150 -3.20 17.25 3.94
N HIS A 151 -3.25 16.73 5.17
CA HIS A 151 -2.87 17.44 6.39
C HIS A 151 -1.64 16.80 6.99
N ARG A 152 -0.57 17.59 7.19
CA ARG A 152 0.69 17.12 7.78
C ARG A 152 0.49 16.71 9.23
N LEU A 153 0.79 15.43 9.53
CA LEU A 153 0.87 14.90 10.89
C LEU A 153 2.30 14.90 11.42
N LEU A 154 3.27 14.56 10.57
CA LEU A 154 4.69 14.48 10.96
C LEU A 154 5.61 14.93 9.81
N GLN A 155 6.63 15.70 10.15
CA GLN A 155 7.75 16.07 9.29
C GLN A 155 9.05 15.62 9.94
N ALA A 156 9.53 14.41 9.65
CA ALA A 156 10.73 13.86 10.27
C ALA A 156 12.04 14.63 9.89
N ALA A 157 12.01 15.37 8.78
CA ALA A 157 13.12 16.25 8.43
C ALA A 157 13.40 17.34 9.49
N ASP A 158 12.38 17.80 10.22
CA ASP A 158 12.55 18.76 11.32
C ASP A 158 13.39 18.19 12.47
N TYR A 159 13.52 16.88 12.49
CA TYR A 159 14.35 16.12 13.44
C TYR A 159 15.65 15.63 12.79
N GLY A 160 16.08 16.19 11.67
CA GLY A 160 17.33 15.83 10.98
C GLY A 160 17.30 14.51 10.21
N CYS A 161 16.12 13.94 10.00
CA CYS A 161 15.94 12.70 9.26
C CYS A 161 15.92 12.93 7.75
N VAL A 162 16.31 11.90 7.00
CA VAL A 162 16.25 11.86 5.54
C VAL A 162 15.71 10.49 5.08
N SER A 163 15.09 10.50 3.90
CA SER A 163 14.62 9.28 3.24
C SER A 163 15.78 8.53 2.56
N ASN A 164 15.48 7.32 2.10
CA ASN A 164 16.41 6.45 1.37
C ASN A 164 16.03 6.38 -0.11
N ASN A 165 16.90 5.74 -0.91
CA ASN A 165 16.67 5.38 -2.31
C ASN A 165 16.29 6.55 -3.23
N SER A 166 16.87 7.74 -3.00
CA SER A 166 16.70 8.90 -3.88
C SER A 166 15.23 9.18 -4.21
N THR A 167 14.82 9.08 -5.47
CA THR A 167 13.46 9.36 -5.93
C THR A 167 12.41 8.38 -5.41
N LYS A 168 12.82 7.22 -4.88
CA LYS A 168 11.90 6.28 -4.23
C LYS A 168 11.44 6.78 -2.86
N ALA A 169 12.27 7.59 -2.21
CA ALA A 169 11.96 8.38 -1.03
C ALA A 169 11.28 7.60 0.11
N ASN A 170 11.74 6.38 0.37
CA ASN A 170 11.18 5.53 1.41
C ASN A 170 11.91 5.68 2.77
N PRO A 171 11.25 5.35 3.88
CA PRO A 171 11.89 5.27 5.19
C PRO A 171 12.88 4.09 5.26
N SER A 172 13.61 3.95 6.35
CA SER A 172 14.42 2.75 6.62
C SER A 172 13.53 1.55 6.94
N LEU A 173 12.41 1.78 7.63
CA LEU A 173 11.39 0.79 7.97
C LEU A 173 10.08 1.48 8.30
N CYS A 174 8.96 0.88 7.91
CA CYS A 174 7.62 1.18 8.39
C CYS A 174 6.97 -0.14 8.80
N ALA A 175 6.66 -0.32 10.08
CA ALA A 175 6.07 -1.56 10.60
C ALA A 175 5.48 -1.36 11.98
N ASP A 176 4.54 -2.24 12.38
CA ASP A 176 4.07 -2.39 13.76
C ASP A 176 5.19 -3.01 14.63
N ILE A 177 6.13 -2.18 15.06
CA ILE A 177 7.33 -2.58 15.83
C ILE A 177 6.98 -2.73 17.32
N LEU A 178 6.13 -1.83 17.83
CA LEU A 178 5.75 -1.83 19.25
C LEU A 178 4.59 -2.77 19.57
N GLY A 179 3.94 -3.32 18.55
CA GLY A 179 2.95 -4.39 18.70
C GLY A 179 1.56 -3.89 19.10
N ASP A 180 1.23 -2.65 18.81
CA ASP A 180 -0.06 -2.06 19.13
C ASP A 180 -0.98 -1.87 17.90
N TRP A 181 -0.65 -2.53 16.78
CA TRP A 181 -1.22 -2.55 15.44
C TRP A 181 -0.91 -1.31 14.57
N ARG A 182 -0.57 -0.19 15.20
CA ARG A 182 -0.14 0.99 14.46
C ARG A 182 1.32 0.87 14.06
N GLU A 183 1.67 1.45 12.94
CA GLU A 183 3.01 1.31 12.40
C GLU A 183 3.91 2.43 12.90
N GLU A 184 5.08 2.06 13.39
CA GLU A 184 6.19 2.98 13.61
C GLU A 184 6.95 3.19 12.33
N VAL A 185 7.54 4.39 12.21
CA VAL A 185 8.40 4.71 11.08
C VAL A 185 9.81 5.04 11.55
N LEU A 186 10.78 4.36 10.94
CA LEU A 186 12.20 4.50 11.24
C LEU A 186 12.90 5.22 10.09
N TRP A 187 13.55 6.34 10.37
CA TRP A 187 14.39 7.05 9.43
C TRP A 187 15.82 7.17 9.95
N ARG A 188 16.78 7.20 9.03
CA ARG A 188 18.15 7.57 9.34
C ARG A 188 18.33 9.08 9.45
N THR A 189 19.32 9.53 10.21
CA THR A 189 19.76 10.92 10.17
C THR A 189 20.59 11.20 8.91
N SER A 190 20.69 12.47 8.52
CA SER A 190 21.42 12.90 7.32
C SER A 190 22.91 12.56 7.36
N ASP A 191 23.52 12.49 8.56
CA ASP A 191 24.91 12.10 8.80
C ASP A 191 25.11 10.57 8.92
N ASN A 192 24.03 9.79 8.87
CA ASN A 192 24.01 8.33 9.05
C ASN A 192 24.53 7.83 10.42
N GLN A 193 24.47 8.65 11.46
CA GLN A 193 24.93 8.25 12.79
C GLN A 193 23.83 7.67 13.65
N GLU A 194 22.56 7.99 13.36
CA GLU A 194 21.41 7.56 14.14
C GLU A 194 20.28 7.01 13.24
N LEU A 195 19.50 6.11 13.81
CA LEU A 195 18.17 5.74 13.36
C LEU A 195 17.16 6.32 14.36
N ARG A 196 16.19 7.08 13.88
CA ARG A 196 15.16 7.70 14.70
C ARG A 196 13.82 7.01 14.45
N LEU A 197 13.29 6.43 15.52
CA LEU A 197 11.99 5.78 15.54
C LEU A 197 10.94 6.81 15.93
N PHE A 198 9.90 6.90 15.13
CA PHE A 198 8.73 7.71 15.39
C PHE A 198 7.53 6.81 15.64
N THR A 199 6.81 7.08 16.69
CA THR A 199 5.56 6.45 17.07
C THR A 199 4.51 7.52 17.33
N THR A 200 3.24 7.15 17.17
CA THR A 200 2.13 8.05 17.49
C THR A 200 1.83 8.09 18.98
N THR A 201 1.37 9.23 19.46
CA THR A 201 0.82 9.39 20.81
C THR A 201 -0.69 9.60 20.80
N LEU A 202 -1.31 9.54 19.63
CA LEU A 202 -2.76 9.69 19.49
C LEU A 202 -3.48 8.50 20.12
N PRO A 203 -4.51 8.73 20.95
CA PRO A 203 -5.28 7.61 21.50
C PRO A 203 -6.13 6.95 20.42
N THR A 204 -6.33 5.64 20.55
CA THR A 204 -7.24 4.87 19.70
C THR A 204 -8.22 4.05 20.53
N ASN A 205 -9.43 3.89 20.00
CA ASN A 205 -10.44 2.96 20.56
C ASN A 205 -10.33 1.54 19.98
N HIS A 206 -9.53 1.36 18.93
CA HIS A 206 -9.31 0.07 18.29
C HIS A 206 -8.28 -0.74 19.07
N ARG A 207 -8.59 -2.02 19.32
CA ARG A 207 -7.69 -2.96 19.98
C ARG A 207 -7.51 -4.17 19.11
N LEU A 208 -6.47 -4.12 18.30
CA LEU A 208 -6.07 -5.21 17.43
C LEU A 208 -4.83 -5.89 18.02
N ARG A 209 -4.58 -7.12 17.61
CA ARG A 209 -3.30 -7.79 17.85
C ARG A 209 -2.25 -7.15 16.96
N THR A 210 -0.99 -7.32 17.31
CA THR A 210 0.10 -6.91 16.45
C THR A 210 -0.07 -7.47 15.04
N LEU A 211 0.10 -6.61 14.04
CA LEU A 211 0.03 -7.01 12.63
C LEU A 211 1.12 -8.03 12.27
N MET A 212 2.18 -8.11 13.07
CA MET A 212 3.25 -9.10 12.92
C MET A 212 2.78 -10.56 13.13
N HIS A 213 1.54 -10.80 13.59
CA HIS A 213 0.94 -12.13 13.56
C HIS A 213 0.51 -12.57 12.16
N ASP A 214 0.22 -11.62 11.27
CA ASP A 214 -0.18 -11.91 9.90
C ASP A 214 1.03 -12.28 9.04
N PRO A 215 1.03 -13.44 8.35
CA PRO A 215 2.17 -13.86 7.53
C PRO A 215 2.44 -12.92 6.34
N LEU A 216 1.38 -12.43 5.67
CA LEU A 216 1.52 -11.54 4.52
C LEU A 216 2.12 -10.19 4.96
N TYR A 217 1.66 -9.66 6.09
CA TYR A 217 2.21 -8.43 6.65
C TYR A 217 3.71 -8.56 6.95
N ARG A 218 4.13 -9.67 7.62
CA ARG A 218 5.57 -9.91 7.90
C ARG A 218 6.41 -9.95 6.63
N LEU A 219 5.92 -10.63 5.60
CA LEU A 219 6.61 -10.65 4.30
C LEU A 219 6.66 -9.24 3.69
N GLY A 220 5.56 -8.48 3.75
CA GLY A 220 5.50 -7.09 3.32
C GLY A 220 6.54 -6.21 4.01
N VAL A 221 6.72 -6.35 5.31
CA VAL A 221 7.76 -5.65 6.09
C VAL A 221 9.16 -6.00 5.59
N VAL A 222 9.42 -7.26 5.26
CA VAL A 222 10.75 -7.70 4.79
C VAL A 222 11.10 -7.11 3.43
N TRP A 223 10.15 -7.03 2.51
CA TRP A 223 10.44 -6.60 1.14
C TRP A 223 10.10 -5.14 0.83
N GLN A 224 9.54 -4.37 1.77
CA GLN A 224 9.07 -3.00 1.53
C GLN A 224 10.08 -2.07 0.87
N ASN A 225 11.38 -2.37 1.01
CA ASN A 225 12.49 -1.61 0.45
C ASN A 225 13.29 -2.40 -0.59
N VAL A 226 12.81 -3.56 -1.00
CA VAL A 226 13.47 -4.40 -2.01
C VAL A 226 13.05 -3.95 -3.40
N GLY A 227 13.92 -3.19 -4.03
CA GLY A 227 13.69 -2.61 -5.35
C GLY A 227 12.89 -1.31 -5.29
N TYR A 228 11.61 -1.38 -4.97
CA TYR A 228 10.67 -0.25 -4.98
C TYR A 228 9.85 -0.17 -3.70
N ASN A 229 9.04 0.90 -3.59
CA ASN A 229 8.23 1.15 -2.40
C ASN A 229 7.03 0.20 -2.38
N GLN A 230 6.98 -0.62 -1.34
CA GLN A 230 5.94 -1.60 -1.14
C GLN A 230 5.46 -1.50 0.32
N PRO A 231 4.45 -0.67 0.66
CA PRO A 231 3.90 -0.67 2.02
C PRO A 231 3.42 -2.07 2.38
N ALA A 232 3.65 -2.49 3.61
CA ALA A 232 3.18 -3.78 4.09
C ALA A 232 1.64 -3.78 4.15
N HIS A 233 1.04 -4.88 3.73
CA HIS A 233 -0.40 -5.13 3.79
C HIS A 233 -0.68 -6.40 4.57
N THR A 234 -1.85 -6.47 5.21
CA THR A 234 -2.35 -7.68 5.87
C THR A 234 -2.99 -8.65 4.88
N GLY A 235 -3.05 -9.94 5.23
CA GLY A 235 -3.79 -10.96 4.48
C GLY A 235 -5.31 -10.90 4.69
N PHE A 236 -5.82 -9.85 5.33
CA PHE A 236 -7.22 -9.56 5.57
C PHE A 236 -7.45 -8.05 5.44
N TYR A 237 -8.67 -7.65 5.12
CA TYR A 237 -8.99 -6.22 5.07
C TYR A 237 -8.84 -5.57 6.44
N LEU A 238 -7.95 -4.59 6.53
CA LEU A 238 -7.77 -3.73 7.69
C LEU A 238 -8.07 -2.29 7.28
N GLY A 239 -9.26 -1.82 7.61
CA GLY A 239 -9.79 -0.52 7.22
C GLY A 239 -11.14 -0.23 7.87
N ASP A 240 -11.78 0.85 7.46
CA ASP A 240 -13.08 1.24 8.00
C ASP A 240 -14.14 0.18 7.71
N GLY A 241 -14.99 -0.11 8.69
CA GLY A 241 -16.02 -1.14 8.58
C GLY A 241 -15.51 -2.58 8.48
N MET A 242 -14.24 -2.85 8.82
CA MET A 242 -13.68 -4.19 8.82
C MET A 242 -14.42 -5.16 9.73
N ALA A 243 -14.42 -6.45 9.38
CA ALA A 243 -14.81 -7.53 10.27
C ALA A 243 -13.75 -7.76 11.37
N ALA A 244 -14.08 -8.54 12.41
CA ALA A 244 -13.07 -8.92 13.38
C ALA A 244 -11.88 -9.63 12.68
N PRO A 245 -10.62 -9.25 12.97
CA PRO A 245 -9.46 -9.88 12.36
C PRO A 245 -9.45 -11.39 12.55
N PRO A 246 -8.89 -12.16 11.59
CA PRO A 246 -8.72 -13.60 11.75
C PRO A 246 -7.94 -13.92 13.04
N ARG A 247 -8.27 -15.02 13.65
CA ARG A 247 -7.47 -15.53 14.78
C ARG A 247 -6.22 -16.22 14.23
N PRO A 248 -5.04 -16.02 14.87
CA PRO A 248 -3.83 -16.72 14.50
C PRO A 248 -3.97 -18.22 14.62
#